data_98635299081183d7678fcbb1315fb0bd
#
_entry.id   98635299081183d7678fcbb1315fb0bd
#
_cell.length_a   1.000
_cell.length_b   1.000
_cell.length_c   1.000
_cell.angle_alpha   90.00
_cell.angle_beta   90.00
_cell.angle_gamma   90.00
#
_symmetry.space_group_name_H-M   'P 1'
#
loop_
_entity.id
_entity.type
_entity.pdbx_description
1 polymer ?
#
loop_
_entity_poly.entity_id
_entity_poly.type
_entity_poly.pdbx_seq_one_letter_code
_entity_poly.pdbx_strand_id
1 'polypeptide(L)'
;MKFCWTTIMVNDMTESLKFYQEIVGLKIDSRMKAGPDVEIVFLGDGETKVELIRNESIKAVSVGKDICLGFEVDSIDKKMEFVKTKGVDIHSGPFQPNPNVKFFYVLDPNGLKIQFVEHS
;
A
#
# COMPACT_ATOMS: atom_id res chain seq x y z
N MET A 1 -11.91 19.81 8.08
CA MET A 1 -11.08 18.67 8.55
C MET A 1 -10.42 18.04 7.34
N LYS A 2 -9.13 17.71 7.45
CA LYS A 2 -8.35 17.15 6.35
C LYS A 2 -7.86 15.75 6.73
N PHE A 3 -7.99 14.79 5.81
CA PHE A 3 -7.43 13.47 5.97
C PHE A 3 -5.94 13.55 5.61
N CYS A 4 -5.05 13.55 6.61
CA CYS A 4 -3.62 13.77 6.40
C CYS A 4 -2.89 12.52 5.93
N TRP A 5 -3.05 11.41 6.63
CA TRP A 5 -2.37 10.17 6.28
C TRP A 5 -3.02 8.95 6.94
N THR A 6 -2.66 7.77 6.41
CA THR A 6 -2.89 6.48 7.03
C THR A 6 -1.56 5.95 7.53
N THR A 7 -1.48 5.57 8.78
CA THR A 7 -0.27 5.03 9.38
C THR A 7 -0.30 3.50 9.35
N ILE A 8 0.77 2.90 8.85
CA ILE A 8 0.94 1.45 8.79
C ILE A 8 2.22 1.10 9.54
N MET A 9 2.08 0.30 10.60
CA MET A 9 3.24 -0.29 11.27
C MET A 9 3.76 -1.42 10.40
N VAL A 10 5.06 -1.44 10.14
CA VAL A 10 5.65 -2.41 9.19
C VAL A 10 6.64 -3.35 9.89
N ASN A 11 6.72 -4.58 9.37
CA ASN A 11 7.68 -5.58 9.85
C ASN A 11 9.10 -5.29 9.37
N ASP A 12 9.23 -4.79 8.15
CA ASP A 12 10.52 -4.50 7.51
C ASP A 12 10.36 -3.28 6.62
N MET A 13 11.11 -2.21 6.91
CA MET A 13 10.98 -0.96 6.16
C MET A 13 11.43 -1.10 4.71
N THR A 14 12.51 -1.83 4.46
CA THR A 14 13.03 -2.00 3.10
C THR A 14 12.04 -2.73 2.19
N GLU A 15 11.44 -3.82 2.67
CA GLU A 15 10.43 -4.55 1.92
C GLU A 15 9.17 -3.71 1.70
N SER A 16 8.73 -3.00 2.73
CA SER A 16 7.52 -2.18 2.63
C SER A 16 7.72 -1.01 1.68
N LEU A 17 8.88 -0.34 1.74
CA LEU A 17 9.20 0.74 0.79
C LEU A 17 9.25 0.22 -0.63
N LYS A 18 9.86 -0.93 -0.86
CA LYS A 18 9.91 -1.54 -2.18
C LYS A 18 8.50 -1.77 -2.73
N PHE A 19 7.60 -2.30 -1.91
CA PHE A 19 6.21 -2.54 -2.31
C PHE A 19 5.50 -1.22 -2.66
N TYR A 20 5.53 -0.24 -1.77
CA TYR A 20 4.79 0.99 -1.99
C TYR A 20 5.38 1.86 -3.10
N GLN A 21 6.69 1.80 -3.33
CA GLN A 21 7.32 2.51 -4.43
C GLN A 21 7.17 1.79 -5.77
N GLU A 22 7.43 0.48 -5.82
CA GLU A 22 7.47 -0.26 -7.09
C GLU A 22 6.12 -0.82 -7.50
N ILE A 23 5.34 -1.34 -6.55
CA ILE A 23 4.05 -1.97 -6.86
C ILE A 23 2.93 -0.93 -6.90
N VAL A 24 2.84 -0.09 -5.88
CA VAL A 24 1.82 0.97 -5.81
C VAL A 24 2.22 2.17 -6.66
N GLY A 25 3.48 2.54 -6.66
CA GLY A 25 4.00 3.66 -7.45
C GLY A 25 4.06 4.98 -6.69
N LEU A 26 4.11 4.94 -5.37
CA LEU A 26 4.21 6.15 -4.55
C LEU A 26 5.67 6.61 -4.46
N LYS A 27 5.84 7.92 -4.30
CA LYS A 27 7.16 8.52 -4.09
C LYS A 27 7.35 8.83 -2.61
N ILE A 28 8.58 8.68 -2.12
CA ILE A 28 8.92 9.10 -0.76
C ILE A 28 8.83 10.62 -0.69
N ASP A 29 8.06 11.12 0.29
CA ASP A 29 7.93 12.55 0.56
C ASP A 29 8.93 12.98 1.64
N SER A 30 9.03 12.21 2.73
CA SER A 30 9.98 12.50 3.80
C SER A 30 10.36 11.23 4.54
N ARG A 31 11.50 11.28 5.20
CA ARG A 31 12.04 10.14 5.93
C ARG A 31 12.77 10.66 7.18
N MET A 32 12.48 10.08 8.34
CA MET A 32 13.05 10.56 9.60
C MET A 32 13.17 9.43 10.61
N LYS A 33 13.97 9.68 11.64
CA LYS A 33 14.07 8.80 12.80
C LYS A 33 13.45 9.47 14.02
N ALA A 34 12.70 8.68 14.80
CA ALA A 34 12.12 9.12 16.07
C ALA A 34 12.78 8.31 17.18
N GLY A 35 14.01 8.68 17.56
CA GLY A 35 14.84 7.92 18.47
C GLY A 35 15.64 6.83 17.75
N PRO A 36 16.40 5.98 18.50
CA PRO A 36 17.30 4.99 17.89
C PRO A 36 16.58 3.82 17.23
N ASP A 37 15.35 3.50 17.65
CA ASP A 37 14.66 2.27 17.26
C ASP A 37 13.45 2.49 16.38
N VAL A 38 13.14 3.74 16.01
CA VAL A 38 11.93 4.05 15.24
C VAL A 38 12.29 4.82 13.97
N GLU A 39 11.85 4.29 12.83
CA GLU A 39 11.98 4.97 11.54
C GLU A 39 10.58 5.28 10.98
N ILE A 40 10.42 6.48 10.43
CA ILE A 40 9.15 6.95 9.86
C ILE A 40 9.40 7.40 8.43
N VAL A 41 8.57 6.92 7.49
CA VAL A 41 8.64 7.34 6.09
C VAL A 41 7.24 7.70 5.62
N PHE A 42 7.11 8.90 5.04
CA PHE A 42 5.88 9.34 4.39
C PHE A 42 6.02 9.18 2.88
N LEU A 43 4.99 8.59 2.25
CA LEU A 43 4.94 8.41 0.80
C LEU A 43 3.67 9.03 0.23
N GLY A 44 3.78 9.54 -0.98
CA GLY A 44 2.67 10.14 -1.71
C GLY A 44 2.85 11.64 -1.91
N ASP A 45 2.28 12.15 -3.00
CA ASP A 45 2.32 13.57 -3.34
C ASP A 45 0.92 14.21 -3.38
N GLY A 46 -0.12 13.44 -3.03
CA GLY A 46 -1.50 13.91 -3.00
C GLY A 46 -1.90 14.54 -1.66
N GLU A 47 -3.18 14.73 -1.48
CA GLU A 47 -3.74 15.31 -0.26
C GLU A 47 -3.52 14.45 0.97
N THR A 48 -3.63 13.13 0.80
CA THR A 48 -3.37 12.17 1.88
C THR A 48 -2.14 11.34 1.55
N LYS A 49 -1.47 10.86 2.57
CA LYS A 49 -0.21 10.13 2.44
C LYS A 49 -0.29 8.78 3.14
N VAL A 50 0.65 7.93 2.82
CA VAL A 50 0.90 6.69 3.56
C VAL A 50 2.11 6.95 4.46
N GLU A 51 1.92 6.73 5.76
CA GLU A 51 3.00 6.80 6.74
C GLU A 51 3.39 5.38 7.14
N LEU A 52 4.64 5.01 6.91
CA LEU A 52 5.17 3.72 7.33
C LEU A 52 6.03 3.94 8.57
N ILE A 53 5.78 3.15 9.62
CA ILE A 53 6.57 3.20 10.85
C ILE A 53 7.16 1.82 11.13
N ARG A 54 8.48 1.75 11.23
CA ARG A 54 9.18 0.58 11.74
C ARG A 54 9.66 0.87 13.15
N ASN A 55 9.14 0.13 14.11
CA ASN A 55 9.56 0.18 15.51
C ASN A 55 10.22 -1.16 15.83
N GLU A 56 11.53 -1.14 16.08
CA GLU A 56 12.31 -2.35 16.30
C GLU A 56 11.92 -3.12 17.56
N SER A 57 11.23 -2.47 18.50
CA SER A 57 10.71 -3.15 19.69
C SER A 57 9.50 -4.02 19.40
N ILE A 58 8.88 -3.88 18.21
CA ILE A 58 7.73 -4.69 17.80
C ILE A 58 8.24 -5.79 16.88
N LYS A 59 8.10 -7.05 17.30
CA LYS A 59 8.61 -8.21 16.55
C LYS A 59 7.76 -8.57 15.35
N ALA A 60 6.44 -8.43 15.47
CA ALA A 60 5.50 -8.73 14.39
C ALA A 60 4.31 -7.80 14.49
N VAL A 61 3.97 -7.17 13.36
CA VAL A 61 2.83 -6.26 13.30
C VAL A 61 1.55 -7.05 13.00
N SER A 62 0.40 -6.47 13.40
CA SER A 62 -0.91 -7.03 13.10
C SER A 62 -1.76 -5.92 12.48
N VAL A 63 -1.97 -6.00 11.17
CA VAL A 63 -2.66 -4.94 10.41
C VAL A 63 -4.18 -5.13 10.33
N GLY A 64 -4.66 -6.33 10.64
CA GLY A 64 -6.09 -6.62 10.51
C GLY A 64 -6.50 -6.97 9.08
N LYS A 65 -7.54 -7.79 8.96
CA LYS A 65 -8.02 -8.30 7.66
C LYS A 65 -9.24 -7.54 7.11
N ASP A 66 -9.83 -6.67 7.91
CA ASP A 66 -11.10 -6.02 7.58
C ASP A 66 -10.92 -4.55 7.18
N ILE A 67 -9.72 -4.18 6.77
CA ILE A 67 -9.39 -2.86 6.29
C ILE A 67 -8.56 -2.99 5.02
N CYS A 68 -8.73 -2.04 4.08
CA CYS A 68 -7.88 -1.97 2.90
C CYS A 68 -7.61 -0.53 2.52
N LEU A 69 -6.55 -0.31 1.75
CA LEU A 69 -6.26 0.98 1.11
C LEU A 69 -6.55 0.85 -0.37
N GLY A 70 -7.25 1.84 -0.93
CA GLY A 70 -7.59 1.87 -2.36
C GLY A 70 -6.72 2.86 -3.11
N PHE A 71 -6.17 2.42 -4.25
CA PHE A 71 -5.38 3.27 -5.15
C PHE A 71 -5.98 3.17 -6.55
N GLU A 72 -6.22 4.33 -7.17
CA GLU A 72 -6.74 4.38 -8.52
C GLU A 72 -5.66 4.09 -9.55
N VAL A 73 -6.00 3.27 -10.55
CA VAL A 73 -5.12 2.96 -11.68
C VAL A 73 -5.89 3.18 -12.98
N ASP A 74 -5.16 3.37 -14.07
CA ASP A 74 -5.76 3.60 -15.39
C ASP A 74 -6.35 2.34 -16.00
N SER A 75 -5.75 1.18 -15.73
CA SER A 75 -6.17 -0.10 -16.29
C SER A 75 -5.94 -1.23 -15.30
N ILE A 76 -7.02 -1.89 -14.91
CA ILE A 76 -6.95 -3.06 -14.02
C ILE A 76 -6.24 -4.22 -14.73
N ASP A 77 -6.52 -4.46 -16.00
CA ASP A 77 -5.90 -5.55 -16.72
C ASP A 77 -4.37 -5.40 -16.80
N LYS A 78 -3.91 -4.19 -17.09
CA LYS A 78 -2.47 -3.88 -17.12
C LYS A 78 -1.85 -3.98 -15.73
N LYS A 79 -2.54 -3.50 -14.71
CA LYS A 79 -2.03 -3.56 -13.32
C LYS A 79 -1.94 -4.99 -12.81
N MET A 80 -2.90 -5.83 -13.12
CA MET A 80 -2.86 -7.24 -12.77
C MET A 80 -1.65 -7.95 -13.40
N GLU A 81 -1.41 -7.69 -14.68
CA GLU A 81 -0.25 -8.22 -15.38
C GLU A 81 1.06 -7.73 -14.76
N PHE A 82 1.14 -6.45 -14.47
CA PHE A 82 2.30 -5.81 -13.85
C PHE A 82 2.64 -6.45 -12.50
N VAL A 83 1.66 -6.59 -11.60
CA VAL A 83 1.93 -7.16 -10.26
C VAL A 83 2.39 -8.61 -10.36
N LYS A 84 1.87 -9.37 -11.33
CA LYS A 84 2.31 -10.75 -11.58
C LYS A 84 3.78 -10.79 -12.02
N THR A 85 4.19 -9.89 -12.91
CA THR A 85 5.59 -9.82 -13.36
C THR A 85 6.53 -9.45 -12.23
N LYS A 86 6.04 -8.74 -11.21
CA LYS A 86 6.81 -8.37 -10.01
C LYS A 86 6.77 -9.44 -8.93
N GLY A 87 6.13 -10.59 -9.19
CA GLY A 87 6.06 -11.68 -8.24
C GLY A 87 5.05 -11.48 -7.12
N VAL A 88 4.08 -10.58 -7.30
CA VAL A 88 3.03 -10.34 -6.32
C VAL A 88 1.79 -11.14 -6.71
N ASP A 89 1.28 -11.92 -5.78
CA ASP A 89 0.09 -12.73 -6.01
C ASP A 89 -1.19 -11.88 -5.95
N ILE A 90 -2.14 -12.19 -6.83
CA ILE A 90 -3.47 -11.62 -6.75
C ILE A 90 -4.19 -12.27 -5.56
N HIS A 91 -4.61 -11.45 -4.60
CA HIS A 91 -5.36 -11.95 -3.45
C HIS A 91 -6.79 -12.33 -3.86
N SER A 92 -7.47 -11.44 -4.58
CA SER A 92 -8.84 -11.67 -5.04
C SER A 92 -9.19 -10.72 -6.17
N GLY A 93 -10.17 -11.13 -6.99
CA GLY A 93 -10.64 -10.36 -8.13
C GLY A 93 -10.10 -10.90 -9.46
N PRO A 94 -10.39 -10.23 -10.58
CA PRO A 94 -11.03 -8.91 -10.65
C PRO A 94 -12.54 -8.96 -10.35
N PHE A 95 -13.05 -7.86 -9.82
CA PHE A 95 -14.47 -7.66 -9.57
C PHE A 95 -14.97 -6.47 -10.37
N GLN A 96 -16.17 -6.56 -10.89
CA GLN A 96 -16.78 -5.46 -11.64
C GLN A 96 -18.26 -5.35 -11.26
N PRO A 97 -18.57 -4.64 -10.13
CA PRO A 97 -19.95 -4.55 -9.64
C PRO A 97 -20.86 -3.76 -10.55
N ASN A 98 -20.32 -2.87 -11.38
CA ASN A 98 -21.04 -2.11 -12.39
C ASN A 98 -20.10 -1.78 -13.56
N PRO A 99 -20.63 -1.30 -14.72
CA PRO A 99 -19.77 -1.04 -15.89
C PRO A 99 -18.65 -0.01 -15.68
N ASN A 100 -18.75 0.81 -14.63
CA ASN A 100 -17.85 1.95 -14.45
C ASN A 100 -16.75 1.71 -13.39
N VAL A 101 -16.80 0.58 -12.67
CA VAL A 101 -15.84 0.30 -11.59
C VAL A 101 -15.34 -1.13 -11.71
N LYS A 102 -14.01 -1.27 -11.73
CA LYS A 102 -13.35 -2.58 -11.78
C LYS A 102 -12.17 -2.55 -10.81
N PHE A 103 -11.97 -3.60 -10.02
CA PHE A 103 -10.91 -3.61 -9.02
C PHE A 103 -10.43 -5.02 -8.68
N PHE A 104 -9.26 -5.09 -8.06
CA PHE A 104 -8.72 -6.33 -7.50
C PHE A 104 -7.89 -6.02 -6.25
N TYR A 105 -7.52 -7.06 -5.52
CA TYR A 105 -6.75 -6.93 -4.28
C TYR A 105 -5.45 -7.71 -4.34
N VAL A 106 -4.43 -7.13 -3.70
CA VAL A 106 -3.19 -7.82 -3.33
C VAL A 106 -2.94 -7.61 -1.84
N LEU A 107 -1.97 -8.30 -1.27
CA LEU A 107 -1.53 -8.03 0.10
C LEU A 107 -0.16 -7.33 0.06
N ASP A 108 0.02 -6.35 0.95
CA ASP A 108 1.34 -5.75 1.14
C ASP A 108 2.23 -6.71 1.96
N PRO A 109 3.53 -6.39 2.17
CA PRO A 109 4.41 -7.28 2.93
C PRO A 109 4.01 -7.51 4.39
N ASN A 110 3.10 -6.70 4.94
CA ASN A 110 2.63 -6.82 6.32
C ASN A 110 1.30 -7.54 6.43
N GLY A 111 0.73 -7.94 5.29
CA GLY A 111 -0.58 -8.58 5.22
C GLY A 111 -1.76 -7.62 5.09
N LEU A 112 -1.51 -6.34 4.89
CA LEU A 112 -2.57 -5.37 4.64
C LEU A 112 -3.13 -5.51 3.23
N LYS A 113 -4.45 -5.50 3.12
CA LYS A 113 -5.14 -5.60 1.83
C LYS A 113 -5.02 -4.28 1.08
N ILE A 114 -4.56 -4.36 -0.17
CA ILE A 114 -4.42 -3.21 -1.08
C ILE A 114 -5.36 -3.42 -2.26
N GLN A 115 -6.21 -2.44 -2.50
CA GLN A 115 -7.13 -2.43 -3.63
C GLN A 115 -6.58 -1.55 -4.74
N PHE A 116 -6.55 -2.08 -5.96
CA PHE A 116 -6.35 -1.25 -7.15
C PHE A 116 -7.69 -1.12 -7.85
N VAL A 117 -8.07 0.10 -8.20
CA VAL A 117 -9.40 0.40 -8.74
C VAL A 117 -9.30 1.25 -10.00
N GLU A 118 -10.11 0.87 -11.00
CA GLU A 118 -10.26 1.61 -12.25
C GLU A 118 -11.67 2.18 -12.30
N HIS A 119 -11.75 3.47 -12.56
CA HIS A 119 -13.02 4.16 -12.82
C HIS A 119 -13.10 4.53 -14.31
N SER A 120 -14.22 4.24 -14.93
CA SER A 120 -14.42 4.55 -16.34
C SER A 120 -15.68 5.39 -16.59
#